data_b8bda1f8402e9b44019f8875281feba6
#
_entry.id   b8bda1f8402e9b44019f8875281feba6
#
_cell.length_a   1.000
_cell.length_b   1.000
_cell.length_c   1.000
_cell.angle_alpha   90.00
_cell.angle_beta   90.00
_cell.angle_gamma   90.00
#
_symmetry.space_group_name_H-M   'P 1'
#
loop_
_entity.id
_entity.type
_entity.pdbx_description
1 polymer ?
#
loop_
_entity_poly.entity_id
_entity_poly.type
_entity_poly.pdbx_seq_one_letter_code
_entity_poly.pdbx_strand_id
1 'polypeptide(L)'
;MTQENKNTEQKNVDLEEIAKFSALASRWWDPEGEFKPLHQINPVRLSFIEQHANGLFGKNILDVGCGGGLLSEAMAERGAKVTGIDLAEESLKIARLHALESEVSVDYQCVAVENHAADHKGQYDAVTCLEMLEHVPDPASIVKACAEAVKPGGLVFFSTLNRNVKSWLLGILAAEHILGWVPKGTHQHQRFIKPSELFRMTDEAGLNEVDINGLIFHPLKGFTLSNTDIDVNYITVLQKPLT
;
A
#
# COMPACT_ATOMS: atom_id res chain seq x y z
N MET A 1 -27.89 -25.60 10.56
CA MET A 1 -27.44 -24.24 10.90
C MET A 1 -25.91 -24.23 10.75
N THR A 2 -25.31 -24.01 9.57
CA THR A 2 -23.84 -23.84 9.44
C THR A 2 -23.35 -23.66 7.99
N GLN A 3 -24.17 -23.18 7.05
CA GLN A 3 -23.69 -22.86 5.69
C GLN A 3 -23.88 -21.38 5.28
N GLU A 4 -24.59 -20.56 6.05
CA GLU A 4 -24.81 -19.14 5.72
C GLU A 4 -23.69 -18.19 6.19
N ASN A 5 -22.80 -18.61 7.10
CA ASN A 5 -21.75 -17.73 7.64
C ASN A 5 -20.42 -17.73 6.86
N LYS A 6 -20.27 -18.57 5.82
CA LYS A 6 -19.03 -18.58 5.00
C LYS A 6 -19.06 -17.65 3.79
N ASN A 7 -20.20 -17.07 3.44
CA ASN A 7 -20.36 -16.25 2.24
C ASN A 7 -20.26 -14.72 2.50
N THR A 8 -20.05 -14.29 3.73
CA THR A 8 -19.92 -12.88 4.10
C THR A 8 -18.46 -12.39 4.14
N GLU A 9 -17.48 -13.31 4.12
CA GLU A 9 -16.05 -12.99 4.33
C GLU A 9 -15.27 -12.62 3.06
N GLN A 10 -15.85 -12.68 1.86
CA GLN A 10 -15.12 -12.43 0.60
C GLN A 10 -15.70 -11.31 -0.26
N LYS A 11 -16.40 -10.32 0.30
CA LYS A 11 -17.06 -9.28 -0.51
C LYS A 11 -16.11 -8.27 -1.17
N ASN A 12 -14.91 -8.04 -0.61
CA ASN A 12 -13.99 -7.01 -1.08
C ASN A 12 -12.68 -7.59 -1.63
N VAL A 13 -12.78 -8.65 -2.43
CA VAL A 13 -11.63 -9.38 -2.98
C VAL A 13 -11.78 -9.54 -4.48
N ASP A 14 -10.77 -9.14 -5.24
CA ASP A 14 -10.63 -9.43 -6.67
C ASP A 14 -9.67 -10.63 -6.85
N LEU A 15 -10.22 -11.81 -7.08
CA LEU A 15 -9.45 -13.05 -7.22
C LEU A 15 -8.52 -13.04 -8.44
N GLU A 16 -8.85 -12.29 -9.50
CA GLU A 16 -7.99 -12.17 -10.68
C GLU A 16 -6.74 -11.32 -10.36
N GLU A 17 -6.89 -10.26 -9.58
CA GLU A 17 -5.77 -9.46 -9.10
C GLU A 17 -4.84 -10.29 -8.20
N ILE A 18 -5.39 -11.03 -7.23
CA ILE A 18 -4.60 -11.92 -6.37
C ILE A 18 -3.84 -12.96 -7.21
N ALA A 19 -4.47 -13.55 -8.21
CA ALA A 19 -3.83 -14.53 -9.09
C ALA A 19 -2.67 -13.92 -9.92
N LYS A 20 -2.82 -12.67 -10.39
CA LYS A 20 -1.74 -11.94 -11.10
C LYS A 20 -0.51 -11.74 -10.21
N PHE A 21 -0.71 -11.19 -9.00
CA PHE A 21 0.40 -10.99 -8.06
C PHE A 21 1.05 -12.31 -7.63
N SER A 22 0.26 -13.35 -7.39
CA SER A 22 0.77 -14.68 -7.08
C SER A 22 1.64 -15.25 -8.19
N ALA A 23 1.26 -15.07 -9.45
CA ALA A 23 2.03 -15.55 -10.60
C ALA A 23 3.40 -14.85 -10.74
N LEU A 24 3.52 -13.62 -10.28
CA LEU A 24 4.75 -12.83 -10.34
C LEU A 24 5.58 -12.89 -9.05
N ALA A 25 5.10 -13.56 -8.01
CA ALA A 25 5.69 -13.54 -6.67
C ALA A 25 7.20 -13.87 -6.64
N SER A 26 7.64 -14.87 -7.42
CA SER A 26 9.06 -15.30 -7.47
C SER A 26 10.02 -14.21 -7.99
N ARG A 27 9.51 -13.15 -8.61
CA ARG A 27 10.31 -12.05 -9.16
C ARG A 27 10.22 -10.77 -8.35
N TRP A 28 9.57 -10.82 -7.19
CA TRP A 28 9.32 -9.62 -6.38
C TRP A 28 10.59 -8.87 -6.00
N TRP A 29 11.64 -9.61 -5.69
CA TRP A 29 12.93 -9.05 -5.28
C TRP A 29 13.97 -8.91 -6.42
N ASP A 30 13.57 -9.14 -7.67
CA ASP A 30 14.41 -8.84 -8.82
C ASP A 30 14.36 -7.31 -9.13
N PRO A 31 15.43 -6.54 -8.85
CA PRO A 31 15.43 -5.09 -9.05
C PRO A 31 15.40 -4.67 -10.53
N GLU A 32 15.62 -5.61 -11.45
CA GLU A 32 15.53 -5.39 -12.89
C GLU A 32 14.26 -6.02 -13.50
N GLY A 33 13.45 -6.70 -12.67
CA GLY A 33 12.21 -7.37 -13.07
C GLY A 33 11.00 -6.45 -13.16
N GLU A 34 9.82 -7.06 -13.17
CA GLU A 34 8.53 -6.37 -13.29
C GLU A 34 8.25 -5.42 -12.13
N PHE A 35 8.83 -5.66 -10.95
CA PHE A 35 8.69 -4.81 -9.76
C PHE A 35 9.78 -3.74 -9.61
N LYS A 36 10.63 -3.55 -10.62
CA LYS A 36 11.66 -2.48 -10.65
C LYS A 36 11.12 -1.10 -10.24
N PRO A 37 9.94 -0.64 -10.72
CA PRO A 37 9.40 0.65 -10.29
C PRO A 37 9.14 0.72 -8.78
N LEU A 38 8.70 -0.38 -8.15
CA LEU A 38 8.49 -0.43 -6.70
C LEU A 38 9.81 -0.34 -5.94
N HIS A 39 10.86 -1.00 -6.41
CA HIS A 39 12.20 -0.87 -5.83
C HIS A 39 12.72 0.57 -5.89
N GLN A 40 12.49 1.24 -7.02
CA GLN A 40 12.95 2.62 -7.21
C GLN A 40 12.17 3.65 -6.39
N ILE A 41 10.86 3.45 -6.17
CA ILE A 41 10.01 4.37 -5.42
C ILE A 41 10.06 4.12 -3.90
N ASN A 42 10.40 2.91 -3.46
CA ASN A 42 10.36 2.52 -2.06
C ASN A 42 11.19 3.41 -1.12
N PRO A 43 12.43 3.83 -1.46
CA PRO A 43 13.19 4.75 -0.62
C PRO A 43 12.49 6.10 -0.38
N VAL A 44 11.77 6.61 -1.39
CA VAL A 44 11.03 7.88 -1.30
C VAL A 44 9.81 7.73 -0.40
N ARG A 45 9.07 6.62 -0.52
CA ARG A 45 7.93 6.27 0.33
C ARG A 45 8.37 6.10 1.79
N LEU A 46 9.43 5.33 2.03
CA LEU A 46 10.00 5.12 3.35
C LEU A 46 10.42 6.45 4.00
N SER A 47 11.09 7.33 3.25
CA SER A 47 11.50 8.64 3.76
C SER A 47 10.31 9.52 4.15
N PHE A 48 9.23 9.51 3.34
CA PHE A 48 8.00 10.22 3.64
C PHE A 48 7.33 9.69 4.92
N ILE A 49 7.24 8.37 5.07
CA ILE A 49 6.66 7.73 6.24
C ILE A 49 7.50 8.03 7.49
N GLU A 50 8.82 7.86 7.41
CA GLU A 50 9.75 8.09 8.51
C GLU A 50 9.72 9.54 8.99
N GLN A 51 9.67 10.51 8.07
CA GLN A 51 9.59 11.93 8.38
C GLN A 51 8.31 12.27 9.16
N HIS A 52 7.13 11.86 8.66
CA HIS A 52 5.86 12.17 9.29
C HIS A 52 5.64 11.39 10.59
N ALA A 53 6.15 10.17 10.66
CA ALA A 53 6.11 9.37 11.87
C ALA A 53 7.14 9.81 12.93
N ASN A 54 8.00 10.78 12.65
CA ASN A 54 9.09 11.21 13.53
C ASN A 54 9.99 10.04 13.95
N GLY A 55 10.47 9.28 12.95
CA GLY A 55 11.23 8.02 13.12
C GLY A 55 10.33 6.81 13.29
N LEU A 56 10.88 5.62 13.01
CA LEU A 56 10.12 4.36 13.04
C LEU A 56 10.51 3.45 14.21
N PHE A 57 11.63 3.71 14.88
CA PHE A 57 12.15 2.86 15.92
C PHE A 57 11.14 2.59 17.05
N GLY A 58 10.89 1.31 17.30
CA GLY A 58 9.99 0.83 18.35
C GLY A 58 8.49 0.98 18.07
N LYS A 59 8.10 1.58 16.92
CA LYS A 59 6.69 1.73 16.54
C LYS A 59 6.10 0.41 16.05
N ASN A 60 4.84 0.16 16.38
CA ASN A 60 4.05 -0.92 15.81
C ASN A 60 3.40 -0.42 14.51
N ILE A 61 3.73 -1.03 13.38
CA ILE A 61 3.25 -0.61 12.05
C ILE A 61 2.53 -1.76 11.37
N LEU A 62 1.36 -1.49 10.81
CA LEU A 62 0.64 -2.41 9.94
C LEU A 62 0.88 -2.00 8.48
N ASP A 63 1.36 -2.93 7.66
CA ASP A 63 1.53 -2.75 6.21
C ASP A 63 0.46 -3.57 5.48
N VAL A 64 -0.53 -2.87 4.90
CA VAL A 64 -1.72 -3.46 4.26
C VAL A 64 -1.48 -3.60 2.77
N GLY A 65 -1.65 -4.81 2.23
CA GLY A 65 -1.27 -5.14 0.86
C GLY A 65 0.25 -5.16 0.69
N CYS A 66 0.95 -5.78 1.66
CA CYS A 66 2.42 -5.74 1.73
C CYS A 66 3.12 -6.49 0.59
N GLY A 67 2.40 -7.32 -0.18
CA GLY A 67 2.94 -8.10 -1.28
C GLY A 67 4.14 -8.95 -0.86
N GLY A 68 5.25 -8.83 -1.57
CA GLY A 68 6.51 -9.51 -1.26
C GLY A 68 7.37 -8.85 -0.18
N GLY A 69 6.83 -7.86 0.56
CA GLY A 69 7.44 -7.35 1.78
C GLY A 69 8.43 -6.19 1.62
N LEU A 70 8.54 -5.59 0.44
CA LEU A 70 9.56 -4.58 0.12
C LEU A 70 9.54 -3.37 1.08
N LEU A 71 8.35 -2.83 1.39
CA LEU A 71 8.20 -1.73 2.34
C LEU A 71 8.26 -2.22 3.78
N SER A 72 7.63 -3.36 4.07
CA SER A 72 7.62 -3.96 5.40
C SER A 72 9.03 -4.20 5.94
N GLU A 73 9.92 -4.80 5.15
CA GLU A 73 11.31 -5.03 5.54
C GLU A 73 12.07 -3.71 5.72
N ALA A 74 11.91 -2.77 4.77
CA ALA A 74 12.56 -1.47 4.88
C ALA A 74 12.15 -0.69 6.16
N MET A 75 10.89 -0.81 6.60
CA MET A 75 10.45 -0.22 7.88
C MET A 75 11.00 -0.99 9.09
N ALA A 76 11.08 -2.32 9.00
CA ALA A 76 11.65 -3.15 10.08
C ALA A 76 13.17 -2.90 10.26
N GLU A 77 13.92 -2.70 9.18
CA GLU A 77 15.32 -2.26 9.20
C GLU A 77 15.52 -0.93 9.94
N ARG A 78 14.51 -0.05 9.94
CA ARG A 78 14.47 1.20 10.73
C ARG A 78 14.05 1.01 12.18
N GLY A 79 13.92 -0.26 12.61
CA GLY A 79 13.59 -0.64 13.98
C GLY A 79 12.10 -0.62 14.32
N ALA A 80 11.21 -0.56 13.32
CA ALA A 80 9.79 -0.76 13.53
C ALA A 80 9.46 -2.23 13.83
N LYS A 81 8.37 -2.45 14.56
CA LYS A 81 7.71 -3.76 14.70
C LYS A 81 6.62 -3.82 13.66
N VAL A 82 6.87 -4.54 12.57
CA VAL A 82 5.99 -4.55 11.40
C VAL A 82 5.17 -5.82 11.35
N THR A 83 3.85 -5.66 11.17
CA THR A 83 2.94 -6.70 10.71
C THR A 83 2.58 -6.41 9.26
N GLY A 84 2.93 -7.30 8.33
CA GLY A 84 2.59 -7.22 6.93
C GLY A 84 1.41 -8.14 6.61
N ILE A 85 0.36 -7.62 6.00
CA ILE A 85 -0.81 -8.43 5.61
C ILE A 85 -1.08 -8.34 4.11
N ASP A 86 -1.42 -9.48 3.51
CA ASP A 86 -1.80 -9.59 2.11
C ASP A 86 -2.72 -10.81 1.91
N LEU A 87 -3.45 -10.86 0.80
CA LEU A 87 -4.26 -12.02 0.44
C LEU A 87 -3.57 -12.97 -0.55
N ALA A 88 -2.46 -12.54 -1.16
CA ALA A 88 -1.63 -13.34 -2.04
C ALA A 88 -0.61 -14.17 -1.25
N GLU A 89 -0.99 -15.35 -0.78
CA GLU A 89 -0.11 -16.23 0.02
C GLU A 89 1.22 -16.54 -0.67
N GLU A 90 1.26 -16.63 -2.00
CA GLU A 90 2.53 -16.86 -2.74
C GLU A 90 3.47 -15.65 -2.59
N SER A 91 2.96 -14.41 -2.59
CA SER A 91 3.76 -13.21 -2.32
C SER A 91 4.29 -13.23 -0.88
N LEU A 92 3.46 -13.62 0.10
CA LEU A 92 3.87 -13.72 1.49
C LEU A 92 4.93 -14.81 1.74
N LYS A 93 4.89 -15.90 0.97
CA LYS A 93 5.97 -16.92 1.04
C LYS A 93 7.32 -16.33 0.64
N ILE A 94 7.33 -15.54 -0.44
CA ILE A 94 8.54 -14.84 -0.89
C ILE A 94 8.99 -13.80 0.13
N ALA A 95 8.04 -13.02 0.70
CA ALA A 95 8.33 -12.05 1.76
C ALA A 95 8.99 -12.71 2.97
N ARG A 96 8.44 -13.83 3.46
CA ARG A 96 9.02 -14.58 4.59
C ARG A 96 10.42 -15.12 4.29
N LEU A 97 10.64 -15.63 3.06
CA LEU A 97 11.96 -16.13 2.64
C LEU A 97 12.99 -15.01 2.59
N HIS A 98 12.65 -13.88 1.97
CA HIS A 98 13.58 -12.76 1.87
C HIS A 98 13.87 -12.14 3.24
N ALA A 99 12.87 -11.96 4.09
CA ALA A 99 13.05 -11.48 5.46
C ALA A 99 14.00 -12.39 6.28
N LEU A 100 13.93 -13.71 6.06
CA LEU A 100 14.85 -14.67 6.68
C LEU A 100 16.28 -14.51 6.13
N GLU A 101 16.45 -14.32 4.82
CA GLU A 101 17.74 -14.10 4.18
C GLU A 101 18.38 -12.78 4.60
N SER A 102 17.57 -11.73 4.78
CA SER A 102 18.00 -10.39 5.19
C SER A 102 18.16 -10.25 6.71
N GLU A 103 17.86 -11.31 7.48
CA GLU A 103 17.87 -11.30 8.95
C GLU A 103 16.94 -10.22 9.56
N VAL A 104 15.85 -9.90 8.86
CA VAL A 104 14.84 -8.90 9.28
C VAL A 104 13.62 -9.60 9.83
N SER A 105 13.04 -9.09 10.92
CA SER A 105 11.85 -9.68 11.54
C SER A 105 10.60 -8.90 11.16
N VAL A 106 9.69 -9.54 10.41
CA VAL A 106 8.36 -9.05 10.06
C VAL A 106 7.34 -10.15 10.29
N ASP A 107 6.19 -9.82 10.89
CA ASP A 107 5.08 -10.75 11.07
C ASP A 107 4.17 -10.71 9.83
N TYR A 108 4.33 -11.68 8.93
CA TYR A 108 3.53 -11.78 7.70
C TYR A 108 2.32 -12.68 7.86
N GLN A 109 1.10 -12.14 7.59
CA GLN A 109 -0.17 -12.83 7.76
C GLN A 109 -1.02 -12.79 6.49
N CYS A 110 -1.59 -13.94 6.08
CA CYS A 110 -2.56 -14.03 4.98
C CYS A 110 -3.97 -13.76 5.51
N VAL A 111 -4.36 -12.48 5.52
CA VAL A 111 -5.63 -12.04 6.09
C VAL A 111 -6.10 -10.73 5.43
N ALA A 112 -7.42 -10.57 5.25
CA ALA A 112 -8.01 -9.31 4.82
C ALA A 112 -7.90 -8.27 5.94
N VAL A 113 -7.66 -7.00 5.57
CA VAL A 113 -7.49 -5.92 6.56
C VAL A 113 -8.74 -5.73 7.42
N GLU A 114 -9.92 -5.91 6.86
CA GLU A 114 -11.19 -5.80 7.60
C GLU A 114 -11.25 -6.79 8.76
N ASN A 115 -10.82 -8.05 8.52
CA ASN A 115 -10.78 -9.08 9.55
C ASN A 115 -9.67 -8.79 10.55
N HIS A 116 -8.48 -8.44 10.07
CA HIS A 116 -7.36 -8.09 10.93
C HIS A 116 -7.69 -6.91 11.85
N ALA A 117 -8.28 -5.84 11.31
CA ALA A 117 -8.65 -4.66 12.08
C ALA A 117 -9.71 -4.94 13.15
N ALA A 118 -10.63 -5.89 12.89
CA ALA A 118 -11.65 -6.27 13.89
C ALA A 118 -11.03 -6.79 15.18
N ASP A 119 -9.93 -7.55 15.08
CA ASP A 119 -9.21 -8.16 16.21
C ASP A 119 -8.10 -7.24 16.77
N HIS A 120 -7.68 -6.21 16.03
CA HIS A 120 -6.52 -5.36 16.34
C HIS A 120 -6.85 -3.85 16.38
N LYS A 121 -8.05 -3.49 16.83
CA LYS A 121 -8.51 -2.09 16.89
C LYS A 121 -7.58 -1.22 17.73
N GLY A 122 -7.13 -0.11 17.16
CA GLY A 122 -6.30 0.89 17.84
C GLY A 122 -4.96 0.34 18.36
N GLN A 123 -4.37 -0.64 17.69
CA GLN A 123 -3.10 -1.25 18.16
C GLN A 123 -1.85 -0.69 17.46
N TYR A 124 -2.00 -0.07 16.28
CA TYR A 124 -0.86 0.38 15.48
C TYR A 124 -0.58 1.87 15.66
N ASP A 125 0.69 2.22 15.76
CA ASP A 125 1.16 3.61 15.78
C ASP A 125 1.04 4.25 14.39
N ALA A 126 1.23 3.42 13.34
CA ALA A 126 1.01 3.80 11.96
C ALA A 126 0.45 2.62 11.15
N VAL A 127 -0.28 2.95 10.08
CA VAL A 127 -0.77 2.00 9.07
C VAL A 127 -0.35 2.50 7.69
N THR A 128 0.24 1.63 6.88
CA THR A 128 0.55 1.89 5.47
C THR A 128 -0.37 1.05 4.57
N CYS A 129 -0.88 1.64 3.50
CA CYS A 129 -1.65 0.96 2.47
C CYS A 129 -1.33 1.64 1.12
N LEU A 130 -0.27 1.14 0.46
CA LEU A 130 0.33 1.79 -0.70
C LEU A 130 0.12 0.97 -1.97
N GLU A 131 -0.39 1.60 -3.04
CA GLU A 131 -0.69 0.98 -4.35
C GLU A 131 -1.59 -0.27 -4.23
N MET A 132 -2.59 -0.21 -3.36
CA MET A 132 -3.48 -1.34 -3.09
C MET A 132 -4.96 -1.00 -3.35
N LEU A 133 -5.36 0.25 -3.10
CA LEU A 133 -6.76 0.67 -3.15
C LEU A 133 -7.38 0.53 -4.55
N GLU A 134 -6.60 0.68 -5.62
CA GLU A 134 -7.02 0.51 -7.01
C GLU A 134 -7.27 -0.96 -7.41
N HIS A 135 -6.84 -1.91 -6.59
CA HIS A 135 -6.95 -3.35 -6.84
C HIS A 135 -8.15 -4.01 -6.15
N VAL A 136 -8.91 -3.24 -5.35
CA VAL A 136 -10.07 -3.78 -4.61
C VAL A 136 -11.39 -3.25 -5.13
N PRO A 137 -12.49 -4.01 -5.01
CA PRO A 137 -13.83 -3.56 -5.41
C PRO A 137 -14.36 -2.39 -4.56
N ASP A 138 -14.07 -2.37 -3.27
CA ASP A 138 -14.53 -1.36 -2.31
C ASP A 138 -13.35 -0.76 -1.50
N PRO A 139 -12.68 0.28 -2.03
CA PRO A 139 -11.59 0.93 -1.32
C PRO A 139 -12.02 1.64 -0.03
N ALA A 140 -13.30 2.05 0.09
CA ALA A 140 -13.79 2.71 1.30
C ALA A 140 -13.79 1.74 2.50
N SER A 141 -14.09 0.46 2.29
CA SER A 141 -13.98 -0.58 3.32
C SER A 141 -12.55 -0.71 3.85
N ILE A 142 -11.55 -0.69 2.95
CA ILE A 142 -10.13 -0.76 3.31
C ILE A 142 -9.71 0.47 4.12
N VAL A 143 -10.08 1.68 3.65
CA VAL A 143 -9.79 2.94 4.36
C VAL A 143 -10.36 2.92 5.77
N LYS A 144 -11.61 2.47 5.93
CA LYS A 144 -12.25 2.32 7.24
C LYS A 144 -11.51 1.33 8.13
N ALA A 145 -11.12 0.17 7.62
CA ALA A 145 -10.38 -0.84 8.38
C ALA A 145 -9.00 -0.32 8.83
N CYS A 146 -8.28 0.43 7.97
CA CYS A 146 -7.03 1.09 8.34
C CYS A 146 -7.25 2.11 9.48
N ALA A 147 -8.33 2.90 9.41
CA ALA A 147 -8.70 3.85 10.46
C ALA A 147 -9.10 3.16 11.78
N GLU A 148 -9.70 1.97 11.72
CA GLU A 148 -10.01 1.18 12.92
C GLU A 148 -8.74 0.60 13.56
N ALA A 149 -7.77 0.13 12.77
CA ALA A 149 -6.55 -0.50 13.24
C ALA A 149 -5.58 0.50 13.90
N VAL A 150 -5.54 1.75 13.42
CA VAL A 150 -4.64 2.78 13.95
C VAL A 150 -5.11 3.33 15.30
N LYS A 151 -4.16 3.64 16.19
CA LYS A 151 -4.40 4.28 17.50
C LYS A 151 -4.97 5.69 17.34
N PRO A 152 -5.73 6.22 18.32
CA PRO A 152 -5.94 7.67 18.43
C PRO A 152 -4.59 8.43 18.40
N GLY A 153 -4.49 9.46 17.58
CA GLY A 153 -3.25 10.19 17.33
C GLY A 153 -2.27 9.52 16.37
N GLY A 154 -2.50 8.27 15.98
CA GLY A 154 -1.66 7.54 15.02
C GLY A 154 -1.89 7.97 13.57
N LEU A 155 -1.02 7.51 12.68
CA LEU A 155 -0.95 7.96 11.29
C LEU A 155 -1.38 6.85 10.32
N VAL A 156 -2.05 7.24 9.25
CA VAL A 156 -2.38 6.35 8.13
C VAL A 156 -1.80 6.93 6.85
N PHE A 157 -1.08 6.10 6.10
CA PHE A 157 -0.46 6.47 4.83
C PHE A 157 -1.15 5.73 3.69
N PHE A 158 -1.60 6.48 2.68
CA PHE A 158 -2.13 5.91 1.44
C PHE A 158 -1.32 6.40 0.26
N SER A 159 -1.11 5.56 -0.75
CA SER A 159 -0.69 5.98 -2.08
C SER A 159 -1.48 5.25 -3.15
N THR A 160 -1.72 5.90 -4.27
CA THR A 160 -2.41 5.32 -5.43
C THR A 160 -2.23 6.22 -6.65
N LEU A 161 -2.62 5.71 -7.81
CA LEU A 161 -2.63 6.46 -9.06
C LEU A 161 -3.85 7.38 -9.15
N ASN A 162 -3.62 8.64 -9.54
CA ASN A 162 -4.68 9.62 -9.73
C ASN A 162 -5.45 9.37 -11.04
N ARG A 163 -6.77 9.44 -11.02
CA ARG A 163 -7.62 9.23 -12.20
C ARG A 163 -7.78 10.51 -13.01
N ASN A 164 -6.83 10.75 -13.95
CA ASN A 164 -6.91 11.84 -14.93
C ASN A 164 -6.22 11.47 -16.24
N VAL A 165 -6.29 12.36 -17.24
CA VAL A 165 -5.71 12.12 -18.57
C VAL A 165 -4.18 12.01 -18.54
N LYS A 166 -3.51 12.78 -17.68
CA LYS A 166 -2.05 12.78 -17.55
C LYS A 166 -1.56 11.44 -16.97
N SER A 167 -2.24 10.92 -15.92
CA SER A 167 -1.92 9.62 -15.35
C SER A 167 -2.19 8.48 -16.33
N TRP A 168 -3.26 8.57 -17.12
CA TRP A 168 -3.53 7.62 -18.18
C TRP A 168 -2.42 7.60 -19.23
N LEU A 169 -1.98 8.79 -19.68
CA LEU A 169 -0.96 8.90 -20.71
C LEU A 169 0.43 8.45 -20.21
N LEU A 170 0.79 8.84 -19.00
CA LEU A 170 2.12 8.58 -18.44
C LEU A 170 2.19 7.26 -17.65
N GLY A 171 1.14 6.92 -16.91
CA GLY A 171 1.10 5.71 -16.10
C GLY A 171 0.88 4.45 -16.94
N ILE A 172 -0.09 4.46 -17.85
CA ILE A 172 -0.43 3.27 -18.64
C ILE A 172 0.38 3.22 -19.94
N LEU A 173 0.35 4.28 -20.74
CA LEU A 173 0.97 4.24 -22.06
C LEU A 173 2.50 4.16 -21.99
N ALA A 174 3.11 4.97 -21.12
CA ALA A 174 4.57 4.98 -20.99
C ALA A 174 5.10 3.74 -20.24
N ALA A 175 4.49 3.37 -19.12
CA ALA A 175 4.97 2.24 -18.33
C ALA A 175 4.71 0.89 -19.01
N GLU A 176 3.54 0.67 -19.62
CA GLU A 176 3.18 -0.60 -20.23
C GLU A 176 3.70 -0.76 -21.67
N HIS A 177 3.68 0.31 -22.49
CA HIS A 177 3.93 0.21 -23.92
C HIS A 177 5.31 0.72 -24.36
N ILE A 178 5.87 1.72 -23.69
CA ILE A 178 7.13 2.34 -24.11
C ILE A 178 8.30 1.83 -23.27
N LEU A 179 8.13 1.80 -21.95
CA LEU A 179 9.22 1.44 -21.03
C LEU A 179 9.19 -0.04 -20.63
N GLY A 180 8.05 -0.74 -20.83
CA GLY A 180 7.92 -2.15 -20.50
C GLY A 180 8.11 -2.44 -18.99
N TRP A 181 7.89 -1.43 -18.14
CA TRP A 181 8.14 -1.54 -16.69
C TRP A 181 7.11 -2.40 -15.99
N VAL A 182 5.90 -2.48 -16.53
CA VAL A 182 4.81 -3.32 -15.97
C VAL A 182 4.11 -4.09 -17.09
N PRO A 183 3.58 -5.29 -16.84
CA PRO A 183 2.81 -6.06 -17.81
C PRO A 183 1.60 -5.28 -18.33
N LYS A 184 1.26 -5.50 -19.62
CA LYS A 184 0.08 -4.86 -20.23
C LYS A 184 -1.20 -5.24 -19.49
N GLY A 185 -2.07 -4.25 -19.23
CA GLY A 185 -3.34 -4.47 -18.54
C GLY A 185 -3.24 -4.55 -17.03
N THR A 186 -2.08 -4.23 -16.44
CA THR A 186 -1.92 -4.22 -14.97
C THR A 186 -2.78 -3.16 -14.31
N HIS A 187 -3.03 -2.02 -14.97
CA HIS A 187 -3.80 -0.92 -14.42
C HIS A 187 -5.05 -0.64 -15.25
N GLN A 188 -6.21 -0.73 -14.62
CA GLN A 188 -7.47 -0.27 -15.19
C GLN A 188 -7.71 1.18 -14.75
N HIS A 189 -7.54 2.15 -15.67
CA HIS A 189 -7.69 3.59 -15.38
C HIS A 189 -8.99 3.95 -14.62
N GLN A 190 -10.07 3.21 -14.83
CA GLN A 190 -11.34 3.44 -14.14
C GLN A 190 -11.26 3.17 -12.63
N ARG A 191 -10.29 2.36 -12.18
CA ARG A 191 -10.06 2.03 -10.77
C ARG A 191 -9.11 3.01 -10.07
N PHE A 192 -8.46 3.91 -10.80
CA PHE A 192 -7.63 4.95 -10.21
C PHE A 192 -8.47 5.89 -9.35
N ILE A 193 -7.91 6.41 -8.27
CA ILE A 193 -8.63 7.15 -7.25
C ILE A 193 -8.16 8.60 -7.25
N LYS A 194 -9.10 9.54 -7.43
CA LYS A 194 -8.77 10.96 -7.31
C LYS A 194 -8.50 11.33 -5.85
N PRO A 195 -7.60 12.29 -5.57
CA PRO A 195 -7.39 12.78 -4.21
C PRO A 195 -8.70 13.15 -3.49
N SER A 196 -9.63 13.84 -4.19
CA SER A 196 -10.93 14.21 -3.62
C SER A 196 -11.84 13.02 -3.27
N GLU A 197 -11.70 11.89 -3.97
CA GLU A 197 -12.44 10.67 -3.67
C GLU A 197 -11.83 9.96 -2.45
N LEU A 198 -10.49 9.91 -2.38
CA LEU A 198 -9.79 9.36 -1.22
C LEU A 198 -10.11 10.17 0.03
N PHE A 199 -10.01 11.50 -0.03
CA PHE A 199 -10.30 12.36 1.13
C PHE A 199 -11.74 12.26 1.61
N ARG A 200 -12.72 12.08 0.73
CA ARG A 200 -14.08 11.78 1.16
C ARG A 200 -14.15 10.47 1.94
N MET A 201 -13.48 9.40 1.47
CA MET A 201 -13.46 8.12 2.19
C MET A 201 -12.75 8.22 3.54
N THR A 202 -11.66 9.01 3.63
CA THR A 202 -10.92 9.21 4.87
C THR A 202 -11.68 10.09 5.87
N ASP A 203 -12.40 11.12 5.40
CA ASP A 203 -13.30 11.94 6.23
C ASP A 203 -14.43 11.09 6.83
N GLU A 204 -15.07 10.24 5.99
CA GLU A 204 -16.10 9.30 6.44
C GLU A 204 -15.56 8.27 7.46
N ALA A 205 -14.27 7.94 7.38
CA ALA A 205 -13.57 7.06 8.32
C ALA A 205 -13.05 7.80 9.58
N GLY A 206 -13.24 9.12 9.68
CA GLY A 206 -12.83 9.94 10.82
C GLY A 206 -11.32 10.21 10.89
N LEU A 207 -10.64 10.28 9.74
CA LEU A 207 -9.23 10.64 9.62
C LEU A 207 -9.09 12.09 9.15
N ASN A 208 -8.15 12.84 9.71
CA ASN A 208 -7.82 14.20 9.32
C ASN A 208 -6.60 14.20 8.39
N GLU A 209 -6.67 14.93 7.29
CA GLU A 209 -5.54 15.14 6.38
C GLU A 209 -4.41 15.90 7.07
N VAL A 210 -3.17 15.43 6.88
CA VAL A 210 -1.95 16.08 7.39
C VAL A 210 -1.11 16.61 6.25
N ASP A 211 -0.85 15.78 5.22
CA ASP A 211 -0.03 16.18 4.06
C ASP A 211 -0.35 15.29 2.85
N ILE A 212 -0.13 15.84 1.64
CA ILE A 212 -0.20 15.13 0.37
C ILE A 212 0.93 15.57 -0.55
N ASN A 213 1.61 14.59 -1.16
CA ASN A 213 2.69 14.83 -2.10
C ASN A 213 2.54 13.95 -3.35
N GLY A 214 2.93 14.47 -4.50
CA GLY A 214 3.08 13.68 -5.71
C GLY A 214 4.37 12.86 -5.70
N LEU A 215 4.31 11.67 -6.30
CA LEU A 215 5.45 10.82 -6.56
C LEU A 215 5.82 10.95 -8.04
N ILE A 216 6.88 11.72 -8.33
CA ILE A 216 7.27 12.08 -9.69
C ILE A 216 8.51 11.32 -10.10
N PHE A 217 8.47 10.70 -11.28
CA PHE A 217 9.62 10.06 -11.88
C PHE A 217 10.39 11.03 -12.78
N HIS A 218 11.69 11.16 -12.54
CA HIS A 218 12.63 11.89 -13.37
C HIS A 218 13.66 10.93 -13.99
N PRO A 219 13.83 10.88 -15.31
CA PRO A 219 14.72 9.91 -15.96
C PRO A 219 16.16 9.91 -15.44
N LEU A 220 16.66 11.06 -14.97
CA LEU A 220 18.05 11.19 -14.49
C LEU A 220 18.18 11.12 -12.94
N LYS A 221 17.08 11.32 -12.19
CA LYS A 221 17.12 11.44 -10.72
C LYS A 221 16.32 10.34 -10.01
N GLY A 222 15.55 9.53 -10.77
CA GLY A 222 14.61 8.57 -10.20
C GLY A 222 13.36 9.26 -9.64
N PHE A 223 12.71 8.61 -8.66
CA PHE A 223 11.51 9.15 -8.02
C PHE A 223 11.84 10.24 -7.00
N THR A 224 10.99 11.25 -6.93
CA THR A 224 11.05 12.36 -5.96
C THR A 224 9.66 12.75 -5.50
N LEU A 225 9.57 13.39 -4.34
CA LEU A 225 8.32 14.01 -3.86
C LEU A 225 8.12 15.40 -4.47
N SER A 226 6.87 15.76 -4.67
CA SER A 226 6.45 17.11 -5.09
C SER A 226 5.22 17.53 -4.27
N ASN A 227 5.27 18.71 -3.67
CA ASN A 227 4.15 19.31 -2.96
C ASN A 227 3.17 20.07 -3.90
N THR A 228 3.44 20.11 -5.19
CA THR A 228 2.64 20.87 -6.18
C THR A 228 2.07 20.03 -7.32
N ASP A 229 2.68 18.91 -7.66
CA ASP A 229 2.25 18.04 -8.76
C ASP A 229 1.85 16.64 -8.23
N ILE A 230 0.55 16.45 -8.01
CA ILE A 230 -0.10 15.21 -7.58
C ILE A 230 -0.86 14.54 -8.74
N ASP A 231 -0.54 14.89 -9.98
CA ASP A 231 -1.37 14.52 -11.13
C ASP A 231 -1.28 13.04 -11.49
N VAL A 232 -0.15 12.37 -11.29
CA VAL A 232 0.04 10.98 -11.76
C VAL A 232 -0.07 9.98 -10.64
N ASN A 233 0.79 10.08 -9.66
CA ASN A 233 0.82 9.24 -8.48
C ASN A 233 0.96 10.16 -7.25
N TYR A 234 0.31 9.82 -6.16
CA TYR A 234 0.40 10.60 -4.95
C TYR A 234 0.48 9.72 -3.70
N ILE A 235 1.12 10.26 -2.68
CA ILE A 235 1.16 9.70 -1.33
C ILE A 235 0.60 10.73 -0.37
N THR A 236 -0.22 10.29 0.57
CA THR A 236 -0.81 11.16 1.60
C THR A 236 -0.66 10.54 2.97
N VAL A 237 -0.61 11.38 3.98
CA VAL A 237 -0.66 10.99 5.38
C VAL A 237 -1.85 11.65 6.07
N LEU A 238 -2.54 10.85 6.86
CA LEU A 238 -3.71 11.27 7.64
C LEU A 238 -3.48 10.90 9.09
N GLN A 239 -4.14 11.61 9.99
CA GLN A 239 -4.06 11.36 11.42
C GLN A 239 -5.43 11.02 11.98
N LYS A 240 -5.51 9.97 12.79
CA LYS A 240 -6.69 9.70 13.60
C LYS A 240 -6.76 10.70 14.75
N PRO A 241 -7.88 11.39 14.97
CA PRO A 241 -8.04 12.27 16.14
C PRO A 241 -7.70 11.56 17.45
N LEU A 242 -7.30 12.34 18.46
CA LEU A 242 -6.99 11.82 19.79
C LEU A 242 -8.25 11.36 20.54
N THR A 243 -9.42 11.84 20.13
CA THR A 243 -10.75 11.51 20.71
C THR A 243 -11.81 11.54 19.64
#